data_1425d92271f1449ddd0a521da1f7e96e
#
_entry.id   1425d92271f1449ddd0a521da1f7e96e
#
_cell.length_a   1.000
_cell.length_b   1.000
_cell.length_c   1.000
_cell.angle_alpha   90.00
_cell.angle_beta   90.00
_cell.angle_gamma   90.00
#
_symmetry.space_group_name_H-M   'P 1'
#
loop_
_entity.id
_entity.type
_entity.pdbx_description
1 polymer ?
#
loop_
_entity_poly.entity_id
_entity_poly.type
_entity_poly.pdbx_seq_one_letter_code
_entity_poly.pdbx_strand_id
1 'polypeptide(L)'
;MTEAELQQLLTDAAELNGWLVFHDNDSRRNAAGFPDLVLVKPPRVLFLELKSEIGRVRPEQHAWMDALSRCDTIASAIIRPEHADLVIEYLQNPERHKK
;
A
#
# COMPACT_ATOMS: atom_id res chain seq x y z
N MET A 1 8.59 10.13 10.70
CA MET A 1 7.76 10.25 9.48
C MET A 1 6.31 9.94 9.83
N THR A 2 5.41 10.81 9.44
CA THR A 2 3.97 10.61 9.64
C THR A 2 3.41 9.71 8.55
N GLU A 3 2.17 9.21 8.75
CA GLU A 3 1.48 8.45 7.70
C GLU A 3 1.31 9.30 6.45
N ALA A 4 0.98 10.59 6.61
CA ALA A 4 0.81 11.50 5.46
C ALA A 4 2.11 11.65 4.67
N GLU A 5 3.23 11.77 5.36
CA GLU A 5 4.54 11.85 4.71
C GLU A 5 4.90 10.55 3.99
N LEU A 6 4.60 9.43 4.62
CA LEU A 6 4.82 8.12 4.01
C LEU A 6 3.95 7.96 2.75
N GLN A 7 2.69 8.34 2.83
CA GLN A 7 1.78 8.28 1.70
C GLN A 7 2.29 9.13 0.53
N GLN A 8 2.73 10.35 0.81
CA GLN A 8 3.23 11.23 -0.24
C GLN A 8 4.49 10.65 -0.90
N LEU A 9 5.40 10.14 -0.08
CA LEU A 9 6.63 9.52 -0.58
C LEU A 9 6.33 8.35 -1.52
N LEU A 10 5.44 7.45 -1.11
CA LEU A 10 5.11 6.27 -1.91
C LEU A 10 4.30 6.62 -3.14
N THR A 11 3.39 7.58 -3.03
CA THR A 11 2.60 8.06 -4.17
C THR A 11 3.51 8.66 -5.24
N ASP A 12 4.46 9.52 -4.83
CA ASP A 12 5.41 10.13 -5.74
C ASP A 12 6.27 9.08 -6.45
N ALA A 13 6.76 8.11 -5.70
CA ALA A 13 7.58 7.03 -6.26
C ALA A 13 6.77 6.18 -7.24
N ALA A 14 5.52 5.88 -6.90
CA ALA A 14 4.65 5.08 -7.76
C ALA A 14 4.37 5.81 -9.07
N GLU A 15 3.99 7.07 -9.02
CA GLU A 15 3.69 7.85 -10.20
C GLU A 15 4.93 8.02 -11.09
N LEU A 16 6.07 8.28 -10.47
CA LEU A 16 7.33 8.41 -11.20
C LEU A 16 7.68 7.14 -11.98
N ASN A 17 7.26 5.99 -11.48
CA ASN A 17 7.57 4.69 -12.08
C ASN A 17 6.41 4.10 -12.88
N GLY A 18 5.42 4.92 -13.24
CA GLY A 18 4.36 4.51 -14.16
C GLY A 18 3.20 3.76 -13.54
N TRP A 19 3.06 3.78 -12.22
CA TRP A 19 1.94 3.16 -11.54
C TRP A 19 0.75 4.11 -11.49
N LEU A 20 -0.45 3.57 -11.67
CA LEU A 20 -1.68 4.30 -11.37
C LEU A 20 -1.88 4.26 -9.85
N VAL A 21 -2.34 5.37 -9.28
CA VAL A 21 -2.47 5.51 -7.83
C VAL A 21 -3.90 5.88 -7.47
N PHE A 22 -4.48 5.12 -6.56
CA PHE A 22 -5.70 5.51 -5.87
C PHE A 22 -5.40 5.56 -4.38
N HIS A 23 -5.82 6.63 -3.71
CA HIS A 23 -5.76 6.68 -2.25
C HIS A 23 -7.12 7.03 -1.67
N ASP A 24 -7.42 6.43 -0.53
CA ASP A 24 -8.69 6.62 0.15
C ASP A 24 -8.62 7.87 1.01
N ASN A 25 -9.37 8.91 0.62
CA ASN A 25 -9.38 10.21 1.29
C ASN A 25 -10.44 10.33 2.38
N ASP A 26 -11.41 9.43 2.39
CA ASP A 26 -12.54 9.57 3.31
C ASP A 26 -13.03 8.19 3.77
N SER A 27 -12.37 7.68 4.80
CA SER A 27 -12.68 6.38 5.37
C SER A 27 -14.08 6.34 6.02
N ARG A 28 -14.71 7.49 6.25
CA ARG A 28 -16.07 7.54 6.80
C ARG A 28 -17.13 7.27 5.74
N ARG A 29 -16.83 7.54 4.48
CA ARG A 29 -17.73 7.28 3.35
C ARG A 29 -17.45 5.96 2.67
N ASN A 30 -16.21 5.52 2.74
CA ASN A 30 -15.77 4.28 2.13
C ASN A 30 -15.85 3.13 3.14
N ALA A 31 -15.57 1.93 2.69
CA ALA A 31 -15.59 0.77 3.56
C ALA A 31 -14.56 0.93 4.68
N ALA A 32 -14.99 0.74 5.93
CA ALA A 32 -14.09 0.84 7.08
C ALA A 32 -12.96 -0.19 6.96
N GLY A 33 -11.73 0.28 7.15
CA GLY A 33 -10.55 -0.58 7.12
C GLY A 33 -9.99 -0.85 5.74
N PHE A 34 -10.59 -0.31 4.68
CA PHE A 34 -10.03 -0.46 3.34
C PHE A 34 -8.62 0.14 3.29
N PRO A 35 -7.68 -0.51 2.59
CA PRO A 35 -6.29 -0.03 2.53
C PRO A 35 -6.16 1.41 1.99
N ASP A 36 -5.14 2.12 2.46
CA ASP A 36 -4.93 3.52 2.12
C ASP A 36 -4.58 3.75 0.66
N LEU A 37 -3.81 2.85 0.06
CA LEU A 37 -3.34 2.98 -1.32
C LEU A 37 -3.65 1.74 -2.13
N VAL A 38 -4.08 1.97 -3.38
CA VAL A 38 -4.14 0.93 -4.39
C VAL A 38 -3.27 1.39 -5.55
N LEU A 39 -2.28 0.60 -5.89
CA LEU A 39 -1.32 0.90 -6.96
C LEU A 39 -1.46 -0.15 -8.05
N VAL A 40 -1.57 0.33 -9.30
CA VAL A 40 -1.77 -0.57 -10.43
C VAL A 40 -0.77 -0.31 -11.52
N LYS A 41 -0.04 -1.34 -11.89
CA LYS A 41 0.82 -1.36 -13.07
C LYS A 41 0.72 -2.76 -13.64
N PRO A 42 -0.10 -2.98 -14.68
CA PRO A 42 -0.36 -4.34 -15.17
C PRO A 42 0.93 -5.13 -15.41
N PRO A 43 0.97 -6.39 -15.05
CA PRO A 43 -0.11 -7.21 -14.49
C PRO A 43 -0.27 -7.12 -12.97
N ARG A 44 0.33 -6.13 -12.31
CA ARG A 44 0.41 -6.07 -10.84
C ARG A 44 -0.59 -5.11 -10.24
N VAL A 45 -1.14 -5.51 -9.11
CA VAL A 45 -2.00 -4.68 -8.25
C VAL A 45 -1.48 -4.80 -6.81
N LEU A 46 -1.25 -3.66 -6.17
CA LEU A 46 -0.81 -3.61 -4.78
C LEU A 46 -1.86 -2.91 -3.94
N PHE A 47 -2.16 -3.49 -2.77
CA PHE A 47 -2.99 -2.84 -1.75
C PHE A 47 -2.10 -2.60 -0.54
N LEU A 48 -1.91 -1.34 -0.17
CA LEU A 48 -1.01 -0.96 0.91
C LEU A 48 -1.77 -0.22 2.01
N GLU A 49 -1.66 -0.73 3.22
CA GLU A 49 -2.15 -0.05 4.41
C GLU A 49 -0.96 0.64 5.06
N LEU A 50 -1.05 1.97 5.26
CA LEU A 50 0.05 2.76 5.78
C LEU A 50 -0.13 3.03 7.25
N LYS A 51 0.96 2.90 8.00
CA LYS A 51 0.99 3.17 9.44
C LYS A 51 2.25 3.95 9.79
N SER A 52 2.13 4.82 10.80
CA SER A 52 3.30 5.42 11.42
C SER A 52 4.09 4.33 12.15
N GLU A 53 5.25 4.68 12.67
CA GLU A 53 6.11 3.74 13.40
C GLU A 53 5.39 3.08 14.57
N ILE A 54 4.47 3.79 15.20
CA ILE A 54 3.76 3.34 16.40
C ILE A 54 2.25 3.17 16.20
N GLY A 55 1.74 3.44 15.01
CA GLY A 55 0.32 3.34 14.73
C GLY A 55 -0.19 1.91 14.84
N ARG A 56 -1.39 1.75 15.41
CA ARG A 56 -2.01 0.44 15.58
C ARG A 56 -2.85 0.08 14.36
N VAL A 57 -2.76 -1.19 13.96
CA VAL A 57 -3.65 -1.73 12.94
C VAL A 57 -4.97 -2.09 13.62
N ARG A 58 -6.07 -1.50 13.13
CA ARG A 58 -7.40 -1.74 13.72
C ARG A 58 -7.99 -3.06 13.21
N PRO A 59 -8.95 -3.65 13.97
CA PRO A 59 -9.55 -4.93 13.57
C PRO A 59 -10.11 -4.94 12.15
N GLU A 60 -10.80 -3.89 11.72
CA GLU A 60 -11.36 -3.82 10.37
C GLU A 60 -10.26 -3.73 9.30
N GLN A 61 -9.11 -3.14 9.63
CA GLN A 61 -7.95 -3.11 8.73
C GLN A 61 -7.34 -4.51 8.63
N HIS A 62 -7.23 -5.23 9.74
CA HIS A 62 -6.77 -6.61 9.73
C HIS A 62 -7.66 -7.49 8.87
N ALA A 63 -8.98 -7.31 8.95
CA ALA A 63 -9.93 -8.11 8.17
C ALA A 63 -9.70 -7.93 6.68
N TRP A 64 -9.54 -6.68 6.22
CA TRP A 64 -9.26 -6.40 4.82
C TRP A 64 -7.92 -6.99 4.38
N MET A 65 -6.86 -6.74 5.16
CA MET A 65 -5.52 -7.20 4.80
C MET A 65 -5.44 -8.72 4.80
N ASP A 66 -6.11 -9.39 5.74
CA ASP A 66 -6.15 -10.84 5.76
C ASP A 66 -6.84 -11.39 4.51
N ALA A 67 -7.99 -10.82 4.15
CA ALA A 67 -8.71 -11.26 2.96
C ALA A 67 -7.89 -11.06 1.69
N LEU A 68 -7.27 -9.89 1.55
CA LEU A 68 -6.44 -9.57 0.38
C LEU A 68 -5.23 -10.49 0.28
N SER A 69 -4.62 -10.83 1.43
CA SER A 69 -3.43 -11.70 1.44
C SER A 69 -3.71 -13.11 0.91
N ARG A 70 -4.98 -13.49 0.88
CA ARG A 70 -5.39 -14.81 0.36
C ARG A 70 -5.75 -14.80 -1.11
N CYS A 71 -5.62 -13.65 -1.78
CA CYS A 71 -5.87 -13.53 -3.21
C CYS A 71 -4.56 -13.71 -3.97
N ASP A 72 -4.50 -14.69 -4.87
CA ASP A 72 -3.26 -15.09 -5.54
C ASP A 72 -2.74 -14.07 -6.54
N THR A 73 -3.61 -13.24 -7.08
CA THR A 73 -3.28 -12.36 -8.22
C THR A 73 -2.91 -10.95 -7.82
N ILE A 74 -2.90 -10.65 -6.54
CA ILE A 74 -2.59 -9.32 -6.02
C ILE A 74 -1.55 -9.43 -4.91
N ALA A 75 -0.94 -8.29 -4.56
CA ALA A 75 -0.07 -8.20 -3.40
C ALA A 75 -0.66 -7.21 -2.41
N SER A 76 -0.48 -7.46 -1.13
CA SER A 76 -0.96 -6.58 -0.08
C SER A 76 0.01 -6.57 1.08
N ALA A 77 0.14 -5.42 1.74
CA ALA A 77 1.06 -5.29 2.87
C ALA A 77 0.69 -4.12 3.76
N ILE A 78 1.04 -4.24 5.04
CA ILE A 78 1.02 -3.13 5.97
C ILE A 78 2.41 -2.51 5.93
N ILE A 79 2.47 -1.22 5.59
CA ILE A 79 3.74 -0.52 5.37
C ILE A 79 3.95 0.53 6.45
N ARG A 80 5.12 0.48 7.07
CA ARG A 80 5.58 1.47 8.03
C ARG A 80 6.78 2.22 7.44
N PRO A 81 7.19 3.36 8.03
CA PRO A 81 8.33 4.12 7.47
C PRO A 81 9.59 3.28 7.24
N GLU A 82 9.86 2.32 8.11
CA GLU A 82 11.02 1.43 7.97
C GLU A 82 10.99 0.60 6.69
N HIS A 83 9.83 0.42 6.08
CA HIS A 83 9.66 -0.36 4.85
C HIS A 83 9.72 0.50 3.59
N ALA A 84 9.81 1.83 3.72
CA ALA A 84 9.68 2.74 2.58
C ALA A 84 10.67 2.44 1.47
N ASP A 85 11.95 2.25 1.80
CA ASP A 85 12.98 1.99 0.79
C ASP A 85 12.72 0.70 0.05
N LEU A 86 12.27 -0.32 0.75
CA LEU A 86 11.96 -1.61 0.13
C LEU A 86 10.79 -1.50 -0.84
N VAL A 87 9.75 -0.74 -0.46
CA VAL A 87 8.60 -0.52 -1.34
C VAL A 87 9.00 0.28 -2.57
N ILE A 88 9.78 1.34 -2.38
CA ILE A 88 10.26 2.16 -3.51
C ILE A 88 11.07 1.31 -4.49
N GLU A 89 11.96 0.47 -3.99
CA GLU A 89 12.73 -0.45 -4.83
C GLU A 89 11.80 -1.36 -5.62
N TYR A 90 10.77 -1.91 -4.98
CA TYR A 90 9.79 -2.74 -5.66
C TYR A 90 9.07 -1.96 -6.77
N LEU A 91 8.66 -0.72 -6.49
CA LEU A 91 7.95 0.10 -7.47
C LEU A 91 8.81 0.44 -8.68
N GLN A 92 10.13 0.60 -8.45
CA GLN A 92 11.08 0.87 -9.52
C GLN A 92 11.33 -0.35 -10.40
N ASN A 93 11.31 -1.53 -9.79
CA ASN A 93 11.70 -2.75 -10.49
C ASN A 93 10.95 -3.98 -9.93
N PRO A 94 9.64 -4.06 -10.16
CA PRO A 94 8.82 -5.12 -9.56
C PRO A 94 9.23 -6.53 -9.99
N GLU A 95 9.86 -6.69 -11.14
CA GLU A 95 10.24 -8.01 -11.62
C GLU A 95 11.36 -8.64 -10.80
N ARG A 96 12.18 -7.84 -10.11
CA ARG A 96 13.24 -8.37 -9.24
C ARG A 96 12.68 -9.17 -8.05
N HIS A 97 11.44 -8.93 -7.70
CA HIS A 97 10.80 -9.54 -6.53
C HIS A 97 9.87 -10.69 -6.93
N LYS A 98 9.92 -11.09 -8.18
CA LYS A 98 9.11 -12.19 -8.69
C LYS A 98 9.68 -13.51 -8.14
N LYS A 99 8.79 -14.35 -7.65
CA LYS A 99 9.16 -15.69 -7.20
C LYS A 99 8.81 -16.71 -8.25
#